data_a6c5f7e2b13ded8fc904e38847c461ff
#
_entry.id   a6c5f7e2b13ded8fc904e38847c461ff
#
_cell.length_a   1.000
_cell.length_b   1.000
_cell.length_c   1.000
_cell.angle_alpha   90.00
_cell.angle_beta   90.00
_cell.angle_gamma   90.00
#
_symmetry.space_group_name_H-M   'P 1'
#
loop_
_entity.id
_entity.type
_entity.pdbx_description
1 polymer ?
#
loop_
_entity_poly.entity_id
_entity_poly.type
_entity_poly.pdbx_seq_one_letter_code
_entity_poly.pdbx_strand_id
1 'polypeptide(L)'
;MPIEPKQRTQAPVFALALVLCTSPICAARAAASDDAGKTKADQACAACHGPEGNKPITPETPRLGGQEYGYLVQALNDYRKGARDNPVMSAMAKPLTEKEIRDLAGYYSRQQGLTTKR
;
A
#
# COMPACT_ATOMS: atom_id res chain seq x y z
N MET A 1 -55.11 49.36 -14.38
CA MET A 1 -54.18 48.78 -13.43
C MET A 1 -53.29 47.77 -14.19
N PRO A 2 -52.06 48.05 -14.41
CA PRO A 2 -51.14 47.12 -15.11
C PRO A 2 -50.62 46.06 -14.15
N ILE A 3 -50.63 44.81 -14.58
CA ILE A 3 -50.17 43.65 -13.86
C ILE A 3 -48.65 43.52 -14.12
N GLU A 4 -47.85 43.69 -13.09
CA GLU A 4 -46.40 43.48 -13.18
C GLU A 4 -46.06 41.99 -13.34
N PRO A 5 -45.13 41.60 -14.23
CA PRO A 5 -44.67 40.22 -14.33
C PRO A 5 -43.66 39.92 -13.22
N LYS A 6 -44.00 38.89 -12.44
CA LYS A 6 -43.19 38.30 -11.37
C LYS A 6 -41.85 37.77 -11.91
N GLN A 7 -40.77 38.44 -11.58
CA GLN A 7 -39.40 37.98 -11.91
C GLN A 7 -39.10 36.67 -11.21
N ARG A 8 -38.84 35.62 -11.99
CA ARG A 8 -38.29 34.35 -11.51
C ARG A 8 -36.81 34.54 -11.25
N THR A 9 -36.42 34.53 -10.00
CA THR A 9 -35.03 34.47 -9.54
C THR A 9 -34.42 33.12 -9.97
N GLN A 10 -33.56 33.19 -10.98
CA GLN A 10 -32.76 32.04 -11.35
C GLN A 10 -31.64 31.88 -10.31
N ALA A 11 -31.64 30.75 -9.60
CA ALA A 11 -30.57 30.36 -8.71
C ALA A 11 -29.32 29.98 -9.53
N PRO A 12 -28.10 30.40 -9.11
CA PRO A 12 -26.90 30.01 -9.81
C PRO A 12 -26.65 28.51 -9.59
N VAL A 13 -26.61 27.77 -10.68
CA VAL A 13 -26.11 26.39 -10.69
C VAL A 13 -24.60 26.46 -10.41
N PHE A 14 -24.22 26.14 -9.18
CA PHE A 14 -22.82 25.89 -8.87
C PHE A 14 -22.38 24.65 -9.67
N ALA A 15 -21.65 24.89 -10.74
CA ALA A 15 -20.95 23.84 -11.45
C ALA A 15 -19.89 23.27 -10.50
N LEU A 16 -20.17 22.07 -9.97
CA LEU A 16 -19.22 21.28 -9.20
C LEU A 16 -18.11 20.83 -10.18
N ALA A 17 -17.05 21.63 -10.27
CA ALA A 17 -15.85 21.25 -11.01
C ALA A 17 -15.24 20.01 -10.35
N LEU A 18 -15.43 18.85 -10.98
CA LEU A 18 -14.72 17.63 -10.66
C LEU A 18 -13.24 17.86 -11.00
N VAL A 19 -12.46 18.28 -10.04
CA VAL A 19 -11.00 18.35 -10.17
C VAL A 19 -10.50 16.91 -10.20
N LEU A 20 -10.39 16.36 -11.41
CA LEU A 20 -9.61 15.14 -11.61
C LEU A 20 -8.18 15.45 -11.14
N CYS A 21 -7.74 14.75 -10.10
CA CYS A 21 -6.38 14.84 -9.57
C CYS A 21 -5.40 14.20 -10.57
N THR A 22 -5.10 14.91 -11.65
CA THR A 22 -4.08 14.57 -12.65
C THR A 22 -2.72 15.16 -12.29
N SER A 23 -2.50 15.47 -11.00
CA SER A 23 -1.26 16.08 -10.54
C SER A 23 -0.11 15.09 -10.65
N PRO A 24 0.97 15.40 -11.36
CA PRO A 24 2.18 14.56 -11.46
C PRO A 24 2.83 14.28 -10.11
N ILE A 25 2.51 15.07 -9.09
CA ILE A 25 3.00 14.92 -7.72
C ILE A 25 2.51 13.60 -7.08
N CYS A 26 1.29 13.11 -7.38
CA CYS A 26 0.79 11.85 -6.84
C CYS A 26 1.54 10.64 -7.43
N ALA A 27 1.87 10.68 -8.72
CA ALA A 27 2.60 9.61 -9.38
C ALA A 27 4.05 9.51 -8.89
N ALA A 28 4.72 10.65 -8.67
CA ALA A 28 6.08 10.70 -8.15
C ALA A 28 6.20 10.14 -6.72
N ARG A 29 5.20 10.37 -5.88
CA ARG A 29 5.18 9.80 -4.51
C ARG A 29 4.98 8.29 -4.48
N ALA A 30 4.14 7.76 -5.37
CA ALA A 30 3.95 6.32 -5.48
C ALA A 30 5.24 5.62 -5.94
N ALA A 31 5.91 6.13 -6.96
CA ALA A 31 7.19 5.60 -7.43
C ALA A 31 8.29 5.63 -6.36
N ALA A 32 8.41 6.73 -5.61
CA ALA A 32 9.40 6.85 -4.53
C ALA A 32 9.17 5.86 -3.38
N SER A 33 7.91 5.51 -3.07
CA SER A 33 7.59 4.50 -2.06
C SER A 33 7.85 3.07 -2.56
N ASP A 34 7.70 2.83 -3.85
CA ASP A 34 7.99 1.53 -4.48
C ASP A 34 9.49 1.24 -4.47
N ASP A 35 10.32 2.22 -4.81
CA ASP A 35 11.78 2.11 -4.76
C ASP A 35 12.29 1.89 -3.33
N ALA A 36 11.72 2.60 -2.35
CA ALA A 36 12.08 2.43 -0.95
C ALA A 36 11.70 1.03 -0.43
N GLY A 37 10.51 0.55 -0.77
CA GLY A 37 10.04 -0.79 -0.43
C GLY A 37 10.91 -1.87 -1.06
N LYS A 38 11.25 -1.73 -2.35
CA LYS A 38 12.15 -2.64 -3.05
C LYS A 38 13.54 -2.68 -2.43
N THR A 39 14.14 -1.52 -2.19
CA THR A 39 15.48 -1.41 -1.58
C THR A 39 15.51 -2.11 -0.21
N LYS A 40 14.51 -1.88 0.63
CA LYS A 40 14.42 -2.53 1.94
C LYS A 40 14.17 -4.03 1.82
N ALA A 41 13.35 -4.46 0.88
CA ALA A 41 13.09 -5.88 0.60
C ALA A 41 14.38 -6.61 0.19
N ASP A 42 15.16 -6.04 -0.72
CA ASP A 42 16.42 -6.61 -1.18
C ASP A 42 17.46 -6.72 -0.06
N GLN A 43 17.50 -5.73 0.84
CA GLN A 43 18.45 -5.71 1.96
C GLN A 43 18.11 -6.69 3.09
N ALA A 44 16.83 -6.89 3.39
CA ALA A 44 16.42 -7.56 4.62
C ALA A 44 15.55 -8.80 4.42
N CYS A 45 14.83 -8.93 3.32
CA CYS A 45 13.79 -9.94 3.16
C CYS A 45 14.13 -10.98 2.07
N ALA A 46 14.78 -10.54 1.00
CA ALA A 46 15.01 -11.36 -0.20
C ALA A 46 15.90 -12.59 0.07
N ALA A 47 16.77 -12.53 1.07
CA ALA A 47 17.63 -13.67 1.43
C ALA A 47 16.84 -14.93 1.79
N CYS A 48 15.66 -14.76 2.41
CA CYS A 48 14.80 -15.88 2.82
C CYS A 48 13.56 -16.04 1.91
N HIS A 49 12.91 -14.94 1.54
CA HIS A 49 11.67 -14.96 0.76
C HIS A 49 11.90 -14.95 -0.76
N GLY A 50 13.15 -14.75 -1.17
CA GLY A 50 13.54 -14.61 -2.58
C GLY A 50 13.22 -13.25 -3.18
N PRO A 51 13.78 -12.95 -4.36
CA PRO A 51 13.44 -11.75 -5.11
C PRO A 51 11.92 -11.66 -5.29
N GLU A 52 11.36 -10.47 -5.12
CA GLU A 52 9.92 -10.21 -5.25
C GLU A 52 9.05 -11.04 -4.29
N GLY A 53 9.65 -11.79 -3.35
CA GLY A 53 8.94 -12.64 -2.41
C GLY A 53 8.36 -13.93 -3.00
N ASN A 54 8.85 -14.38 -4.15
CA ASN A 54 8.27 -15.49 -4.89
C ASN A 54 9.11 -16.78 -4.91
N LYS A 55 10.36 -16.71 -4.41
CA LYS A 55 11.30 -17.85 -4.40
C LYS A 55 11.83 -18.09 -2.98
N PRO A 56 10.97 -18.57 -2.05
CA PRO A 56 11.40 -18.86 -0.69
C PRO A 56 12.48 -19.94 -0.67
N ILE A 57 13.41 -19.84 0.28
CA ILE A 57 14.52 -20.78 0.42
C ILE A 57 14.11 -22.15 0.99
N THR A 58 12.98 -22.19 1.71
CA THR A 58 12.40 -23.43 2.25
C THR A 58 10.88 -23.46 2.05
N PRO A 59 10.24 -24.63 2.08
CA PRO A 59 8.78 -24.74 1.99
C PRO A 59 8.02 -24.03 3.12
N GLU A 60 8.63 -23.87 4.29
CA GLU A 60 8.05 -23.21 5.47
C GLU A 60 8.14 -21.69 5.38
N THR A 61 9.03 -21.16 4.54
CA THR A 61 9.15 -19.71 4.31
C THR A 61 8.01 -19.27 3.39
N PRO A 62 7.11 -18.38 3.81
CA PRO A 62 5.96 -18.02 3.01
C PRO A 62 6.34 -17.18 1.80
N ARG A 63 5.56 -17.30 0.72
CA ARG A 63 5.60 -16.35 -0.39
C ARG A 63 4.93 -15.03 0.01
N LEU A 64 5.53 -13.92 -0.40
CA LEU A 64 5.06 -12.57 -0.09
C LEU A 64 4.49 -11.87 -1.33
N GLY A 65 5.00 -12.21 -2.52
CA GLY A 65 4.59 -11.57 -3.76
C GLY A 65 3.10 -11.75 -4.04
N GLY A 66 2.39 -10.65 -4.28
CA GLY A 66 0.95 -10.62 -4.51
C GLY A 66 0.08 -10.80 -3.26
N GLN A 67 0.68 -10.82 -2.07
CA GLN A 67 -0.08 -10.88 -0.82
C GLN A 67 -0.79 -9.54 -0.57
N GLU A 68 -1.94 -9.59 0.10
CA GLU A 68 -2.75 -8.42 0.39
C GLU A 68 -2.01 -7.41 1.29
N TYR A 69 -2.07 -6.11 0.92
CA TYR A 69 -1.34 -5.03 1.59
C TYR A 69 -1.62 -4.92 3.09
N GLY A 70 -2.89 -4.91 3.48
CA GLY A 70 -3.29 -4.77 4.89
C GLY A 70 -2.84 -5.97 5.72
N TYR A 71 -2.91 -7.17 5.15
CA TYR A 71 -2.38 -8.37 5.80
C TYR A 71 -0.87 -8.28 6.04
N LEU A 72 -0.09 -7.82 5.05
CA LEU A 72 1.36 -7.65 5.20
C LEU A 72 1.71 -6.61 6.28
N VAL A 73 0.99 -5.47 6.28
CA VAL A 73 1.16 -4.44 7.33
C VAL A 73 0.87 -5.02 8.70
N GLN A 74 -0.24 -5.72 8.86
CA GLN A 74 -0.62 -6.33 10.13
C GLN A 74 0.40 -7.39 10.56
N ALA A 75 0.77 -8.31 9.70
CA ALA A 75 1.71 -9.39 10.02
C ALA A 75 3.07 -8.86 10.48
N LEU A 76 3.64 -7.85 9.80
CA LEU A 76 4.90 -7.23 10.20
C LEU A 76 4.77 -6.49 11.55
N ASN A 77 3.66 -5.81 11.79
CA ASN A 77 3.40 -5.18 13.08
C ASN A 77 3.25 -6.21 14.22
N ASP A 78 2.57 -7.32 13.94
CA ASP A 78 2.36 -8.37 14.94
C ASP A 78 3.68 -9.05 15.32
N TYR A 79 4.57 -9.31 14.36
CA TYR A 79 5.93 -9.77 14.64
C TYR A 79 6.73 -8.74 15.43
N ARG A 80 6.67 -7.47 15.05
CA ARG A 80 7.39 -6.38 15.73
C ARG A 80 6.98 -6.22 17.19
N LYS A 81 5.69 -6.39 17.48
CA LYS A 81 5.10 -6.27 18.83
C LYS A 81 5.12 -7.56 19.63
N GLY A 82 5.52 -8.68 19.04
CA GLY A 82 5.49 -9.99 19.66
C GLY A 82 4.10 -10.63 19.78
N ALA A 83 3.10 -10.08 19.08
CA ALA A 83 1.76 -10.67 19.02
C ALA A 83 1.69 -11.90 18.11
N ARG A 84 2.67 -12.06 17.21
CA ARG A 84 2.86 -13.25 16.38
C ARG A 84 4.22 -13.84 16.68
N ASP A 85 4.22 -15.15 17.00
CA ASP A 85 5.44 -15.84 17.42
C ASP A 85 6.16 -16.46 16.21
N ASN A 86 7.34 -15.93 15.94
CA ASN A 86 8.38 -16.52 15.09
C ASN A 86 9.69 -15.80 15.38
N PRO A 87 10.69 -16.45 15.99
CA PRO A 87 11.93 -15.78 16.42
C PRO A 87 12.66 -15.05 15.30
N VAL A 88 12.69 -15.63 14.09
CA VAL A 88 13.37 -15.02 12.93
C VAL A 88 12.62 -13.77 12.48
N MET A 89 11.31 -13.90 12.24
CA MET A 89 10.52 -12.76 11.76
C MET A 89 10.37 -11.67 12.82
N SER A 90 10.30 -12.00 14.09
CA SER A 90 10.30 -11.01 15.18
C SER A 90 11.62 -10.23 15.22
N ALA A 91 12.77 -10.90 15.06
CA ALA A 91 14.06 -10.21 14.97
C ALA A 91 14.15 -9.29 13.73
N MET A 92 13.62 -9.73 12.58
CA MET A 92 13.62 -8.95 11.34
C MET A 92 12.65 -7.77 11.39
N ALA A 93 11.50 -7.92 12.02
CA ALA A 93 10.48 -6.88 12.08
C ALA A 93 10.74 -5.84 13.16
N LYS A 94 11.41 -6.19 14.25
CA LYS A 94 11.65 -5.33 15.41
C LYS A 94 12.29 -3.98 15.08
N PRO A 95 13.30 -3.89 14.19
CA PRO A 95 13.94 -2.61 13.84
C PRO A 95 13.15 -1.79 12.81
N LEU A 96 12.08 -2.32 12.21
CA LEU A 96 11.34 -1.63 11.16
C LEU A 96 10.51 -0.47 11.73
N THR A 97 10.59 0.66 11.04
CA THR A 97 9.69 1.79 11.26
C THR A 97 8.32 1.54 10.63
N GLU A 98 7.31 2.28 11.06
CA GLU A 98 5.96 2.23 10.45
C GLU A 98 6.00 2.55 8.94
N LYS A 99 6.88 3.45 8.54
CA LYS A 99 7.04 3.79 7.11
C LYS A 99 7.63 2.62 6.34
N GLU A 100 8.67 1.97 6.84
CA GLU A 100 9.29 0.81 6.19
C GLU A 100 8.34 -0.38 6.08
N ILE A 101 7.51 -0.60 7.10
CA ILE A 101 6.46 -1.63 7.05
C ILE A 101 5.47 -1.34 5.92
N ARG A 102 5.01 -0.09 5.78
CA ARG A 102 4.11 0.28 4.68
C ARG A 102 4.77 0.19 3.31
N ASP A 103 6.01 0.61 3.18
CA ASP A 103 6.77 0.54 1.94
C ASP A 103 6.99 -0.92 1.50
N LEU A 104 7.40 -1.81 2.42
CA LEU A 104 7.54 -3.24 2.19
C LEU A 104 6.22 -3.89 1.78
N ALA A 105 5.14 -3.61 2.51
CA ALA A 105 3.81 -4.12 2.19
C ALA A 105 3.33 -3.63 0.82
N GLY A 106 3.58 -2.36 0.50
CA GLY A 106 3.30 -1.79 -0.81
C GLY A 106 4.08 -2.47 -1.93
N TYR A 107 5.37 -2.68 -1.74
CA TYR A 107 6.21 -3.37 -2.71
C TYR A 107 5.73 -4.80 -2.98
N TYR A 108 5.61 -5.63 -1.93
CA TYR A 108 5.24 -7.04 -2.09
C TYR A 108 3.81 -7.24 -2.60
N SER A 109 2.85 -6.42 -2.19
CA SER A 109 1.46 -6.55 -2.63
C SER A 109 1.27 -6.32 -4.13
N ARG A 110 2.17 -5.59 -4.78
CA ARG A 110 2.14 -5.34 -6.23
C ARG A 110 2.93 -6.35 -7.04
N GLN A 111 3.70 -7.24 -6.40
CA GLN A 111 4.41 -8.28 -7.13
C GLN A 111 3.44 -9.33 -7.67
N GLN A 112 3.79 -9.95 -8.79
CA GLN A 112 3.09 -11.13 -9.28
C GLN A 112 3.30 -12.30 -8.29
N GLY A 113 2.31 -13.13 -8.06
CA GLY A 113 2.47 -14.26 -7.16
C GLY A 113 1.16 -14.83 -6.65
N LEU A 114 0.84 -14.58 -5.39
CA LEU A 114 -0.41 -15.07 -4.81
C LEU A 114 -1.61 -14.33 -5.42
N THR A 115 -2.53 -15.09 -5.98
CA THR A 115 -3.85 -14.60 -6.42
C THR A 115 -4.91 -15.09 -5.45
N THR A 116 -5.48 -14.20 -4.68
CA THR A 116 -6.69 -14.50 -3.93
C THR A 116 -7.88 -14.45 -4.89
N LYS A 117 -8.49 -15.61 -5.18
CA LYS A 117 -9.79 -15.62 -5.84
C LYS A 117 -10.81 -15.04 -4.86
N ARG A 118 -11.42 -13.92 -5.25
CA ARG A 118 -12.61 -13.38 -4.56
C ARG A 118 -13.86 -14.13 -5.00
#